data_0be9a878ea8b46931104099fea5943f7
#
_entry.id   0be9a878ea8b46931104099fea5943f7
#
_cell.length_a   1.000
_cell.length_b   1.000
_cell.length_c   1.000
_cell.angle_alpha   90.00
_cell.angle_beta   90.00
_cell.angle_gamma   90.00
#
_symmetry.space_group_name_H-M   'P 1'
#
loop_
_entity.id
_entity.type
_entity.pdbx_description
1 polymer ?
#
loop_
_entity_poly.entity_id
_entity_poly.type
_entity_poly.pdbx_seq_one_letter_code
_entity_poly.pdbx_strand_id
1 'polypeptide(L)'
;KGTDAISVFVNRKGELEITGREPRGPVYAAYKFLETFGVRYWSPWRETVPKASSLAVRDDFRLDHHPPFDWRSGWSVSDCGDSPAMRAWRVKVGHNGSVPADCGGPYQFTYGETITYRYMKPKDHFDAHPDWYAYVEGRRQPTQLCASSKGGLDAFTAEIRAELQAHPEKRFVSLVSADNDQFCQCPGCRKIRARLKGGNAALEVHIANEIARRLGREFPDVQFTVLAYWTKEDAPQNARLEKNVAVGLALGHPHNLPVSKCRVWQQKAAGWEKLARDRLYIWDYYAGFNNFNEPRADFVNIAETMRHYARRGYRGVSAQLALGRTANFGELKAYLWAQFAWDPSRDI
;
A
#
# COMPACT_ATOMS: atom_id res chain seq x y z
N LYS A 1 9.16 -0.19 -16.12
CA LYS A 1 10.37 -0.57 -15.36
C LYS A 1 9.98 -1.16 -14.00
N GLY A 2 8.75 -1.70 -13.94
CA GLY A 2 8.14 -2.25 -12.75
C GLY A 2 8.90 -3.45 -12.19
N THR A 3 8.65 -3.73 -10.93
CA THR A 3 9.07 -4.95 -10.26
C THR A 3 8.22 -6.12 -10.77
N ASP A 4 8.75 -7.34 -10.69
CA ASP A 4 8.01 -8.59 -10.98
C ASP A 4 7.61 -8.82 -12.46
N ALA A 5 8.32 -8.23 -13.41
CA ALA A 5 8.14 -8.53 -14.83
C ALA A 5 8.43 -10.00 -15.10
N ILE A 6 7.67 -10.59 -16.02
CA ILE A 6 7.80 -12.00 -16.43
C ILE A 6 8.04 -12.13 -17.92
N SER A 7 8.73 -13.21 -18.32
CA SER A 7 8.89 -13.65 -19.70
C SER A 7 8.91 -15.17 -19.76
N VAL A 8 8.01 -15.75 -20.55
CA VAL A 8 7.97 -17.19 -20.83
C VAL A 8 7.92 -17.37 -22.33
N PHE A 9 8.86 -18.11 -22.90
CA PHE A 9 8.95 -18.30 -24.36
C PHE A 9 9.66 -19.60 -24.73
N VAL A 10 9.43 -20.06 -25.94
CA VAL A 10 10.21 -21.15 -26.54
C VAL A 10 11.40 -20.54 -27.29
N ASN A 11 12.62 -20.96 -26.95
CA ASN A 11 13.82 -20.43 -27.53
C ASN A 11 14.11 -21.12 -28.91
N ARG A 12 15.14 -20.66 -29.62
CA ARG A 12 15.50 -21.16 -30.92
C ARG A 12 15.91 -22.65 -30.95
N LYS A 13 16.16 -23.27 -29.80
CA LYS A 13 16.47 -24.69 -29.65
C LYS A 13 15.23 -25.54 -29.36
N GLY A 14 14.03 -24.90 -29.27
CA GLY A 14 12.80 -25.59 -28.90
C GLY A 14 12.65 -25.78 -27.37
N GLU A 15 13.46 -25.12 -26.56
CA GLU A 15 13.41 -25.23 -25.11
C GLU A 15 12.48 -24.15 -24.51
N LEU A 16 11.64 -24.53 -23.55
CA LEU A 16 10.79 -23.59 -22.80
C LEU A 16 11.62 -22.87 -21.75
N GLU A 17 11.70 -21.55 -21.86
CA GLU A 17 12.34 -20.69 -20.88
C GLU A 17 11.29 -19.96 -20.03
N ILE A 18 11.38 -20.09 -18.71
CA ILE A 18 10.52 -19.42 -17.71
C ILE A 18 11.41 -18.50 -16.91
N THR A 19 11.30 -17.19 -17.15
CA THR A 19 12.18 -16.17 -16.54
C THR A 19 11.36 -14.98 -16.02
N GLY A 20 12.02 -14.10 -15.31
CA GLY A 20 11.41 -12.87 -14.84
C GLY A 20 12.39 -12.02 -14.07
N ARG A 21 11.96 -10.81 -13.72
CA ARG A 21 12.77 -9.93 -12.91
C ARG A 21 12.86 -10.43 -11.46
N GLU A 22 14.08 -10.70 -11.04
CA GLU A 22 14.38 -11.13 -9.68
C GLU A 22 13.92 -10.09 -8.63
N PRO A 23 13.56 -10.52 -7.40
CA PRO A 23 13.64 -11.91 -6.94
C PRO A 23 12.37 -12.74 -7.16
N ARG A 24 11.22 -12.16 -7.54
CA ARG A 24 9.90 -12.83 -7.59
C ARG A 24 9.43 -13.19 -8.99
N GLY A 25 9.94 -12.51 -10.01
CA GLY A 25 9.50 -12.68 -11.39
C GLY A 25 9.44 -14.12 -11.88
N PRO A 26 10.49 -14.95 -11.68
CA PRO A 26 10.47 -16.35 -12.13
C PRO A 26 9.34 -17.18 -11.53
N VAL A 27 9.02 -16.96 -10.24
CA VAL A 27 7.92 -17.67 -9.57
C VAL A 27 6.56 -17.26 -10.15
N TYR A 28 6.37 -15.96 -10.38
CA TYR A 28 5.14 -15.49 -11.04
C TYR A 28 5.04 -15.98 -12.49
N ALA A 29 6.16 -16.01 -13.22
CA ALA A 29 6.21 -16.53 -14.58
C ALA A 29 5.70 -17.97 -14.65
N ALA A 30 6.12 -18.83 -13.72
CA ALA A 30 5.65 -20.22 -13.64
C ALA A 30 4.13 -20.29 -13.40
N TYR A 31 3.59 -19.55 -12.44
CA TYR A 31 2.15 -19.56 -12.18
C TYR A 31 1.34 -18.98 -13.33
N LYS A 32 1.81 -17.89 -13.95
CA LYS A 32 1.12 -17.27 -15.11
C LYS A 32 1.19 -18.14 -16.36
N PHE A 33 2.27 -18.89 -16.53
CA PHE A 33 2.36 -19.91 -17.57
C PHE A 33 1.31 -21.02 -17.36
N LEU A 34 1.16 -21.53 -16.16
CA LEU A 34 0.11 -22.52 -15.84
C LEU A 34 -1.32 -21.99 -16.09
N GLU A 35 -1.55 -20.69 -15.87
CA GLU A 35 -2.84 -20.08 -16.20
C GLU A 35 -3.20 -20.16 -17.68
N THR A 36 -2.21 -20.22 -18.60
CA THR A 36 -2.44 -20.37 -20.05
C THR A 36 -3.04 -21.73 -20.42
N PHE A 37 -2.84 -22.74 -19.57
CA PHE A 37 -3.44 -24.07 -19.70
C PHE A 37 -4.78 -24.21 -18.96
N GLY A 38 -5.36 -23.10 -18.50
CA GLY A 38 -6.65 -23.11 -17.82
C GLY A 38 -6.58 -23.38 -16.30
N VAL A 39 -5.38 -23.45 -15.71
CA VAL A 39 -5.26 -23.48 -14.24
C VAL A 39 -5.80 -22.17 -13.67
N ARG A 40 -6.59 -22.25 -12.59
CA ARG A 40 -7.14 -21.08 -11.90
C ARG A 40 -7.01 -21.24 -10.41
N TYR A 41 -6.57 -20.19 -9.73
CA TYR A 41 -6.35 -20.11 -8.28
C TYR A 41 -7.42 -19.22 -7.65
N TRP A 42 -8.64 -19.74 -7.51
CA TRP A 42 -9.83 -18.96 -7.14
C TRP A 42 -9.75 -18.37 -5.73
N SER A 43 -9.27 -19.19 -4.78
CA SER A 43 -9.11 -18.79 -3.37
C SER A 43 -8.01 -19.64 -2.72
N PRO A 44 -7.62 -19.36 -1.47
CA PRO A 44 -6.65 -20.20 -0.75
C PRO A 44 -7.04 -21.68 -0.64
N TRP A 45 -8.32 -21.99 -0.83
CA TRP A 45 -8.88 -23.34 -0.66
C TRP A 45 -9.39 -23.96 -1.95
N ARG A 46 -9.39 -23.19 -3.04
CA ARG A 46 -10.03 -23.62 -4.28
C ARG A 46 -9.20 -23.27 -5.48
N GLU A 47 -8.81 -24.30 -6.21
CA GLU A 47 -8.17 -24.18 -7.52
C GLU A 47 -8.82 -25.13 -8.52
N THR A 48 -8.71 -24.76 -9.80
CA THR A 48 -9.08 -25.62 -10.92
C THR A 48 -7.81 -25.99 -11.66
N VAL A 49 -7.58 -27.29 -11.79
CA VAL A 49 -6.51 -27.84 -12.65
C VAL A 49 -7.18 -28.69 -13.71
N PRO A 50 -7.18 -28.27 -14.99
CA PRO A 50 -7.76 -29.05 -16.06
C PRO A 50 -7.06 -30.41 -16.20
N LYS A 51 -7.83 -31.46 -16.45
CA LYS A 51 -7.28 -32.77 -16.79
C LYS A 51 -6.83 -32.76 -18.25
N ALA A 52 -5.57 -33.09 -18.49
CA ALA A 52 -5.01 -33.21 -19.82
C ALA A 52 -4.12 -34.47 -19.88
N SER A 53 -4.17 -35.22 -20.98
CA SER A 53 -3.30 -36.38 -21.20
C SER A 53 -1.89 -35.95 -21.61
N SER A 54 -1.75 -34.74 -22.17
CA SER A 54 -0.47 -34.15 -22.55
C SER A 54 -0.56 -32.63 -22.50
N LEU A 55 0.56 -31.97 -22.31
CA LEU A 55 0.71 -30.54 -22.46
C LEU A 55 1.60 -30.26 -23.65
N ALA A 56 1.14 -29.43 -24.56
CA ALA A 56 1.92 -28.98 -25.69
C ALA A 56 2.06 -27.47 -25.66
N VAL A 57 3.26 -26.99 -25.90
CA VAL A 57 3.60 -25.59 -26.08
C VAL A 57 3.99 -25.38 -27.54
N ARG A 58 3.44 -24.35 -28.18
CA ARG A 58 3.78 -24.00 -29.54
C ARG A 58 5.21 -23.46 -29.64
N ASP A 59 5.91 -23.71 -30.75
CA ASP A 59 7.28 -23.22 -30.93
C ASP A 59 7.39 -21.70 -30.95
N ASP A 60 6.29 -20.99 -31.30
CA ASP A 60 6.21 -19.53 -31.29
C ASP A 60 5.62 -18.96 -29.98
N PHE A 61 5.46 -19.79 -28.95
CA PHE A 61 4.87 -19.36 -27.68
C PHE A 61 5.68 -18.25 -27.02
N ARG A 62 4.97 -17.18 -26.63
CA ARG A 62 5.55 -16.08 -25.90
C ARG A 62 4.52 -15.45 -24.96
N LEU A 63 4.90 -15.27 -23.70
CA LEU A 63 4.15 -14.59 -22.67
C LEU A 63 5.07 -13.60 -21.95
N ASP A 64 4.98 -12.33 -22.32
CA ASP A 64 5.67 -11.24 -21.63
C ASP A 64 4.64 -10.39 -20.89
N HIS A 65 4.94 -10.02 -19.64
CA HIS A 65 4.09 -9.11 -18.90
C HIS A 65 4.88 -8.26 -17.90
N HIS A 66 4.47 -7.01 -17.78
CA HIS A 66 4.99 -6.05 -16.80
C HIS A 66 3.82 -5.53 -15.97
N PRO A 67 3.63 -6.00 -14.73
CA PRO A 67 2.59 -5.45 -13.86
C PRO A 67 2.77 -3.93 -13.69
N PRO A 68 1.70 -3.13 -13.83
CA PRO A 68 1.83 -1.67 -13.75
C PRO A 68 2.12 -1.15 -12.34
N PHE A 69 1.81 -1.95 -11.33
CA PHE A 69 2.01 -1.59 -9.93
C PHE A 69 3.23 -2.31 -9.35
N ASP A 70 4.15 -1.56 -8.76
CA ASP A 70 5.31 -2.11 -8.05
C ASP A 70 4.90 -2.88 -6.78
N TRP A 71 3.85 -2.42 -6.12
CA TRP A 71 3.30 -3.04 -4.91
C TRP A 71 1.83 -3.41 -5.10
N ARG A 72 1.49 -4.66 -4.75
CA ARG A 72 0.15 -5.25 -4.87
C ARG A 72 -0.13 -6.07 -3.62
N SER A 73 -1.01 -5.55 -2.75
CA SER A 73 -1.29 -6.16 -1.45
C SER A 73 -2.77 -6.10 -1.11
N GLY A 74 -3.54 -7.07 -1.57
CA GLY A 74 -4.89 -7.28 -1.05
C GLY A 74 -4.82 -8.02 0.27
N TRP A 75 -5.46 -7.50 1.30
CA TRP A 75 -5.54 -8.17 2.59
C TRP A 75 -6.98 -8.28 3.06
N SER A 76 -7.27 -9.38 3.71
CA SER A 76 -8.54 -9.62 4.35
C SER A 76 -8.28 -9.74 5.85
N VAL A 77 -8.94 -8.92 6.64
CA VAL A 77 -8.97 -9.11 8.09
C VAL A 77 -9.93 -10.25 8.36
N SER A 78 -9.46 -11.46 8.23
CA SER A 78 -10.27 -12.65 8.45
C SER A 78 -9.52 -13.69 9.24
N ASP A 79 -10.24 -14.67 9.71
CA ASP A 79 -9.76 -15.87 10.41
C ASP A 79 -8.68 -16.66 9.66
N CYS A 80 -8.42 -16.28 8.41
CA CYS A 80 -7.40 -16.89 7.56
C CYS A 80 -6.01 -16.29 7.77
N GLY A 81 -5.94 -15.08 8.33
CA GLY A 81 -4.72 -14.41 8.74
C GLY A 81 -3.59 -14.53 7.72
N ASP A 82 -2.43 -14.91 8.20
CA ASP A 82 -1.24 -15.21 7.42
C ASP A 82 -0.96 -16.73 7.37
N SER A 83 -2.01 -17.53 7.16
CA SER A 83 -1.89 -18.98 7.05
C SER A 83 -1.02 -19.40 5.85
N PRO A 84 -0.37 -20.60 5.89
CA PRO A 84 0.41 -21.09 4.75
C PRO A 84 -0.39 -21.13 3.43
N ALA A 85 -1.66 -21.53 3.47
CA ALA A 85 -2.53 -21.53 2.29
C ALA A 85 -2.77 -20.12 1.73
N MET A 86 -2.98 -19.14 2.60
CA MET A 86 -3.16 -17.74 2.19
C MET A 86 -1.87 -17.17 1.58
N ARG A 87 -0.72 -17.43 2.18
CA ARG A 87 0.58 -17.00 1.63
C ARG A 87 0.84 -17.60 0.25
N ALA A 88 0.62 -18.92 0.10
CA ALA A 88 0.77 -19.60 -1.18
C ALA A 88 -0.18 -19.04 -2.25
N TRP A 89 -1.45 -18.82 -1.90
CA TRP A 89 -2.43 -18.25 -2.82
C TRP A 89 -2.05 -16.84 -3.28
N ARG A 90 -1.61 -15.98 -2.36
CA ARG A 90 -1.16 -14.61 -2.70
C ARG A 90 -0.05 -14.63 -3.76
N VAL A 91 0.92 -15.53 -3.64
CA VAL A 91 1.98 -15.71 -4.65
C VAL A 91 1.39 -16.13 -6.00
N LYS A 92 0.53 -17.15 -6.02
CA LYS A 92 -0.10 -17.69 -7.23
C LYS A 92 -0.87 -16.61 -8.02
N VAL A 93 -1.52 -15.69 -7.33
CA VAL A 93 -2.31 -14.62 -7.98
C VAL A 93 -1.53 -13.33 -8.22
N GLY A 94 -0.25 -13.26 -7.84
CA GLY A 94 0.63 -12.14 -8.16
C GLY A 94 0.67 -11.01 -7.11
N HIS A 95 0.20 -11.24 -5.87
CA HIS A 95 0.49 -10.33 -4.76
C HIS A 95 1.96 -10.34 -4.39
N ASN A 96 2.48 -9.20 -3.93
CA ASN A 96 3.87 -9.10 -3.47
C ASN A 96 4.07 -8.41 -2.11
N GLY A 97 3.00 -8.03 -1.43
CA GLY A 97 3.09 -7.39 -0.11
C GLY A 97 3.39 -8.37 1.04
N SER A 98 3.12 -9.66 0.87
CA SER A 98 3.33 -10.71 1.88
C SER A 98 3.75 -12.01 1.19
N VAL A 99 4.96 -12.01 0.63
CA VAL A 99 5.53 -13.16 -0.09
C VAL A 99 6.58 -13.84 0.78
N PRO A 100 6.58 -15.17 0.89
CA PRO A 100 7.62 -15.90 1.62
C PRO A 100 9.02 -15.65 1.04
N ALA A 101 10.05 -15.80 1.88
CA ALA A 101 11.43 -15.52 1.49
C ALA A 101 11.92 -16.45 0.35
N ASP A 102 11.50 -17.71 0.36
CA ASP A 102 11.80 -18.71 -0.66
C ASP A 102 11.11 -18.43 -2.02
N CYS A 103 10.10 -17.56 -2.03
CA CYS A 103 9.45 -17.02 -3.23
C CYS A 103 9.94 -15.60 -3.59
N GLY A 104 11.06 -15.15 -3.03
CA GLY A 104 11.69 -13.86 -3.31
C GLY A 104 11.36 -12.75 -2.30
N GLY A 105 10.61 -13.04 -1.25
CA GLY A 105 10.30 -12.09 -0.17
C GLY A 105 9.32 -10.97 -0.56
N PRO A 106 8.86 -10.20 0.43
CA PRO A 106 7.86 -9.17 0.20
C PRO A 106 8.46 -7.90 -0.44
N TYR A 107 7.62 -7.17 -1.20
CA TYR A 107 7.88 -5.75 -1.47
C TYR A 107 7.59 -4.96 -0.18
N GLN A 108 8.58 -4.26 0.33
CA GLN A 108 8.58 -3.76 1.72
C GLN A 108 7.74 -2.51 1.98
N PHE A 109 6.88 -2.07 1.06
CA PHE A 109 6.08 -0.88 1.28
C PHE A 109 5.18 -0.99 2.51
N THR A 110 5.10 0.09 3.29
CA THR A 110 4.27 0.18 4.50
C THR A 110 3.75 1.59 4.70
N TYR A 111 2.55 1.74 5.27
CA TYR A 111 1.93 3.00 5.66
C TYR A 111 0.95 2.83 6.85
N GLY A 112 1.18 1.87 7.71
CA GLY A 112 0.41 1.73 8.96
C GLY A 112 0.76 2.80 10.00
N GLU A 113 -0.14 3.04 10.93
CA GLU A 113 0.04 3.98 12.04
C GLU A 113 1.22 3.53 12.92
N THR A 114 2.26 4.33 12.99
CA THR A 114 3.49 3.97 13.69
C THR A 114 3.98 5.03 14.67
N ILE A 115 3.67 6.30 14.46
CA ILE A 115 4.26 7.37 15.27
C ILE A 115 4.09 7.08 16.76
N THR A 116 2.86 6.96 17.25
CA THR A 116 2.60 6.75 18.68
C THR A 116 2.39 5.29 19.07
N TYR A 117 2.20 4.39 18.10
CA TYR A 117 2.06 2.97 18.41
C TYR A 117 3.38 2.19 18.42
N ARG A 118 4.39 2.69 17.71
CA ARG A 118 5.68 2.01 17.58
C ARG A 118 6.84 2.81 18.16
N TYR A 119 7.06 4.05 17.68
CA TYR A 119 8.24 4.85 17.99
C TYR A 119 8.07 5.73 19.24
N MET A 120 7.09 6.58 19.21
CA MET A 120 6.83 7.56 20.28
C MET A 120 5.66 7.09 21.16
N LYS A 121 5.82 5.91 21.77
CA LYS A 121 4.76 5.33 22.61
C LYS A 121 4.52 6.21 23.83
N PRO A 122 3.27 6.68 24.08
CA PRO A 122 3.00 7.54 25.21
C PRO A 122 3.41 6.95 26.57
N LYS A 123 3.23 5.64 26.75
CA LYS A 123 3.62 4.95 27.99
C LYS A 123 5.11 5.08 28.34
N ASP A 124 5.97 5.31 27.34
CA ASP A 124 7.42 5.33 27.51
C ASP A 124 7.94 6.78 27.67
N HIS A 125 7.17 7.79 27.23
CA HIS A 125 7.66 9.18 27.15
C HIS A 125 6.75 10.25 27.73
N PHE A 126 5.43 10.02 27.85
CA PHE A 126 4.47 11.09 28.13
C PHE A 126 4.65 11.73 29.50
N ASP A 127 4.92 10.92 30.53
CA ASP A 127 5.05 11.44 31.90
C ASP A 127 6.26 12.38 32.06
N ALA A 128 7.38 12.05 31.37
CA ALA A 128 8.58 12.86 31.39
C ALA A 128 8.54 14.03 30.39
N HIS A 129 7.84 13.87 29.28
CA HIS A 129 7.85 14.80 28.16
C HIS A 129 6.44 15.03 27.58
N PRO A 130 5.48 15.56 28.37
CA PRO A 130 4.12 15.80 27.88
C PRO A 130 4.09 16.81 26.72
N ASP A 131 5.06 17.71 26.62
CA ASP A 131 5.20 18.71 25.56
C ASP A 131 5.54 18.11 24.17
N TRP A 132 5.99 16.85 24.13
CA TRP A 132 6.19 16.13 22.86
C TRP A 132 4.89 15.69 22.21
N TYR A 133 3.79 15.66 22.97
CA TYR A 133 2.50 15.17 22.52
C TYR A 133 1.48 16.29 22.27
N ALA A 134 0.37 15.93 21.71
CA ALA A 134 -0.66 16.87 21.27
C ALA A 134 -1.20 17.73 22.40
N TYR A 135 -1.37 19.01 22.12
CA TYR A 135 -2.12 19.94 22.98
C TYR A 135 -3.55 20.04 22.42
N VAL A 136 -4.50 19.48 23.14
CA VAL A 136 -5.92 19.38 22.73
C VAL A 136 -6.78 19.83 23.91
N GLU A 137 -7.78 20.64 23.68
CA GLU A 137 -8.72 21.11 24.69
C GLU A 137 -8.05 21.67 25.95
N GLY A 138 -7.04 22.51 25.78
CA GLY A 138 -6.37 23.20 26.88
C GLY A 138 -5.31 22.39 27.63
N ARG A 139 -5.03 21.15 27.27
CA ARG A 139 -4.05 20.29 27.96
C ARG A 139 -3.24 19.39 26.99
N ARG A 140 -2.09 18.91 27.46
CA ARG A 140 -1.32 17.89 26.75
C ARG A 140 -1.99 16.53 26.90
N GLN A 141 -2.07 15.79 25.80
CA GLN A 141 -2.71 14.48 25.73
C GLN A 141 -1.84 13.49 24.92
N PRO A 142 -1.78 12.21 25.35
CA PRO A 142 -0.94 11.17 24.76
C PRO A 142 -1.53 10.59 23.46
N THR A 143 -2.07 11.44 22.58
CA THR A 143 -2.86 11.00 21.40
C THR A 143 -2.09 11.06 20.12
N GLN A 144 -1.34 12.12 19.88
CA GLN A 144 -0.56 12.36 18.66
C GLN A 144 0.78 13.03 19.03
N LEU A 145 1.76 12.94 18.13
CA LEU A 145 3.01 13.70 18.26
C LEU A 145 2.74 15.19 17.98
N CYS A 146 3.35 16.08 18.76
CA CYS A 146 3.32 17.51 18.49
C CYS A 146 4.30 17.86 17.37
N ALA A 147 3.78 18.21 16.19
CA ALA A 147 4.60 18.52 15.00
C ALA A 147 5.55 19.73 15.18
N SER A 148 5.31 20.58 16.19
CA SER A 148 6.16 21.73 16.50
C SER A 148 7.08 21.52 17.71
N SER A 149 7.06 20.35 18.35
CA SER A 149 7.97 20.02 19.46
C SER A 149 9.33 19.61 18.89
N LYS A 150 10.36 20.43 19.11
CA LYS A 150 11.72 20.09 18.70
C LYS A 150 12.21 18.82 19.39
N GLY A 151 12.04 18.72 20.72
CA GLY A 151 12.46 17.55 21.50
C GLY A 151 11.74 16.28 21.04
N GLY A 152 10.41 16.34 20.79
CA GLY A 152 9.66 15.22 20.27
C GLY A 152 10.14 14.76 18.88
N LEU A 153 10.46 15.69 17.98
CA LEU A 153 11.01 15.38 16.67
C LEU A 153 12.46 14.83 16.74
N ASP A 154 13.25 15.32 17.70
CA ASP A 154 14.63 14.82 17.92
C ASP A 154 14.59 13.37 18.43
N ALA A 155 13.74 13.09 19.43
CA ALA A 155 13.53 11.73 19.94
C ALA A 155 13.00 10.78 18.84
N PHE A 156 11.98 11.20 18.12
CA PHE A 156 11.42 10.43 17.02
C PHE A 156 12.47 10.11 15.94
N THR A 157 13.33 11.07 15.60
CA THR A 157 14.43 10.86 14.66
C THR A 157 15.42 9.81 15.19
N ALA A 158 15.73 9.83 16.49
CA ALA A 158 16.63 8.87 17.12
C ALA A 158 16.07 7.45 17.09
N GLU A 159 14.78 7.26 17.38
CA GLU A 159 14.11 5.96 17.32
C GLU A 159 14.16 5.36 15.90
N ILE A 160 13.85 6.17 14.89
CA ILE A 160 13.90 5.70 13.49
C ILE A 160 15.34 5.38 13.09
N ARG A 161 16.32 6.19 13.48
CA ARG A 161 17.73 5.93 13.19
C ARG A 161 18.17 4.60 13.79
N ALA A 162 17.85 4.33 15.04
CA ALA A 162 18.18 3.08 15.71
C ALA A 162 17.57 1.87 14.98
N GLU A 163 16.31 1.99 14.54
CA GLU A 163 15.68 0.93 13.75
C GLU A 163 16.36 0.69 12.41
N LEU A 164 16.72 1.76 11.67
CA LEU A 164 17.37 1.62 10.37
C LEU A 164 18.80 1.09 10.47
N GLN A 165 19.50 1.38 11.57
CA GLN A 165 20.81 0.80 11.86
C GLN A 165 20.70 -0.69 12.21
N ALA A 166 19.66 -1.09 12.94
CA ALA A 166 19.38 -2.49 13.27
C ALA A 166 18.86 -3.31 12.07
N HIS A 167 18.27 -2.64 11.08
CA HIS A 167 17.60 -3.24 9.93
C HIS A 167 18.00 -2.57 8.61
N PRO A 168 19.27 -2.75 8.17
CA PRO A 168 19.81 -2.09 6.97
C PRO A 168 19.13 -2.53 5.66
N GLU A 169 18.39 -3.64 5.68
CA GLU A 169 17.58 -4.11 4.56
C GLU A 169 16.29 -3.28 4.34
N LYS A 170 15.85 -2.48 5.32
CA LYS A 170 14.63 -1.68 5.20
C LYS A 170 14.73 -0.61 4.11
N ARG A 171 13.67 -0.49 3.34
CA ARG A 171 13.52 0.51 2.28
C ARG A 171 12.35 1.46 2.50
N PHE A 172 11.45 1.13 3.44
CA PHE A 172 10.30 1.98 3.77
C PHE A 172 10.11 2.07 5.28
N VAL A 173 9.82 3.28 5.75
CA VAL A 173 9.47 3.58 7.14
C VAL A 173 8.17 4.37 7.15
N SER A 174 7.15 3.85 7.82
CA SER A 174 5.88 4.56 8.00
C SER A 174 6.02 5.66 9.05
N LEU A 175 5.51 6.85 8.72
CA LEU A 175 5.42 8.02 9.59
C LEU A 175 3.96 8.46 9.73
N VAL A 176 3.06 7.51 9.83
CA VAL A 176 1.63 7.76 9.90
C VAL A 176 1.23 7.97 11.36
N SER A 177 0.45 9.02 11.59
CA SER A 177 -0.16 9.36 12.88
C SER A 177 -1.20 8.33 13.31
N ALA A 178 -1.52 8.28 14.61
CA ALA A 178 -2.55 7.38 15.15
C ALA A 178 -3.94 7.65 14.53
N ASP A 179 -4.76 6.62 14.49
CA ASP A 179 -6.12 6.65 13.94
C ASP A 179 -7.10 7.36 14.89
N ASN A 180 -6.88 8.66 15.05
CA ASN A 180 -7.78 9.57 15.78
C ASN A 180 -7.63 11.01 15.24
N ASP A 181 -8.58 11.89 15.58
CA ASP A 181 -8.62 13.29 15.14
C ASP A 181 -7.98 14.28 16.13
N GLN A 182 -7.41 13.78 17.22
CA GLN A 182 -6.89 14.61 18.33
C GLN A 182 -5.50 15.19 18.02
N PHE A 183 -5.38 15.84 16.87
CA PHE A 183 -4.14 16.50 16.47
C PHE A 183 -3.84 17.75 17.29
N CYS A 184 -2.55 18.02 17.50
CA CYS A 184 -2.06 19.11 18.30
C CYS A 184 -2.58 20.48 17.84
N GLN A 185 -3.14 21.26 18.78
CA GLN A 185 -3.69 22.60 18.57
C GLN A 185 -2.81 23.71 19.17
N CYS A 186 -1.58 23.42 19.60
CA CYS A 186 -0.67 24.42 20.14
C CYS A 186 -0.34 25.53 19.11
N PRO A 187 0.14 26.69 19.55
CA PRO A 187 0.46 27.82 18.66
C PRO A 187 1.42 27.45 17.53
N GLY A 188 2.42 26.61 17.80
CA GLY A 188 3.36 26.11 16.77
C GLY A 188 2.69 25.27 15.70
N CYS A 189 1.85 24.32 16.09
CA CYS A 189 1.11 23.48 15.13
C CYS A 189 0.07 24.29 14.33
N ARG A 190 -0.58 25.30 14.94
CA ARG A 190 -1.44 26.23 14.19
C ARG A 190 -0.66 27.03 13.14
N LYS A 191 0.54 27.51 13.47
CA LYS A 191 1.42 28.20 12.49
C LYS A 191 1.81 27.27 11.33
N ILE A 192 2.11 25.99 11.58
CA ILE A 192 2.41 25.01 10.54
C ILE A 192 1.21 24.84 9.60
N ARG A 193 0.00 24.61 10.13
CA ARG A 193 -1.22 24.50 9.30
C ARG A 193 -1.45 25.73 8.44
N ALA A 194 -1.33 26.92 9.01
CA ALA A 194 -1.53 28.19 8.31
C ALA A 194 -0.48 28.39 7.19
N ARG A 195 0.80 28.14 7.47
CA ARG A 195 1.89 28.26 6.50
C ARG A 195 1.72 27.30 5.32
N LEU A 196 1.39 26.04 5.59
CA LEU A 196 1.27 25.02 4.55
C LEU A 196 -0.13 25.00 3.90
N LYS A 197 -1.07 25.78 4.38
CA LYS A 197 -2.47 25.81 3.93
C LYS A 197 -3.09 24.42 3.81
N GLY A 198 -3.04 23.68 4.92
CA GLY A 198 -3.57 22.33 5.01
C GLY A 198 -3.97 22.01 6.45
N GLY A 199 -5.01 21.23 6.63
CA GLY A 199 -5.50 20.78 7.93
C GLY A 199 -4.49 19.89 8.66
N ASN A 200 -4.94 18.73 9.12
CA ASN A 200 -4.07 17.76 9.80
C ASN A 200 -3.00 17.15 8.88
N ALA A 201 -3.26 17.05 7.58
CA ALA A 201 -2.27 16.63 6.59
C ALA A 201 -1.01 17.51 6.59
N ALA A 202 -1.15 18.82 6.87
CA ALA A 202 -0.01 19.74 6.97
C ALA A 202 0.94 19.36 8.11
N LEU A 203 0.43 18.86 9.24
CA LEU A 203 1.25 18.43 10.38
C LEU A 203 2.01 17.14 10.03
N GLU A 204 1.34 16.17 9.43
CA GLU A 204 1.96 14.89 9.05
C GLU A 204 3.03 15.09 7.97
N VAL A 205 2.75 15.90 6.95
CA VAL A 205 3.73 16.29 5.92
C VAL A 205 4.92 17.05 6.52
N HIS A 206 4.68 17.92 7.50
CA HIS A 206 5.76 18.62 8.20
C HIS A 206 6.67 17.65 8.97
N ILE A 207 6.10 16.74 9.75
CA ILE A 207 6.85 15.69 10.46
C ILE A 207 7.66 14.86 9.48
N ALA A 208 7.02 14.38 8.42
CA ALA A 208 7.69 13.54 7.41
C ALA A 208 8.88 14.24 6.75
N ASN A 209 8.71 15.50 6.36
CA ASN A 209 9.79 16.29 5.78
C ASN A 209 10.94 16.54 6.77
N GLU A 210 10.63 16.79 8.06
CA GLU A 210 11.66 16.93 9.10
C GLU A 210 12.49 15.65 9.26
N ILE A 211 11.84 14.50 9.36
CA ILE A 211 12.50 13.20 9.45
C ILE A 211 13.30 12.90 8.17
N ALA A 212 12.69 13.10 7.01
CA ALA A 212 13.31 12.84 5.71
C ALA A 212 14.59 13.66 5.48
N ARG A 213 14.60 14.93 5.89
CA ARG A 213 15.79 15.80 5.80
C ARG A 213 16.90 15.36 6.75
N ARG A 214 16.55 14.95 7.96
CA ARG A 214 17.51 14.55 9.00
C ARG A 214 18.18 13.22 8.70
N LEU A 215 17.43 12.27 8.12
CA LEU A 215 17.89 10.90 7.90
C LEU A 215 18.26 10.59 6.44
N GLY A 216 17.79 11.39 5.48
CA GLY A 216 17.92 11.07 4.06
C GLY A 216 19.35 11.04 3.52
N ARG A 217 20.30 11.71 4.17
CA ARG A 217 21.73 11.60 3.79
C ARG A 217 22.39 10.34 4.36
N GLU A 218 21.98 9.93 5.55
CA GLU A 218 22.48 8.74 6.24
C GLU A 218 21.88 7.46 5.63
N PHE A 219 20.60 7.53 5.19
CA PHE A 219 19.85 6.40 4.62
C PHE A 219 19.24 6.79 3.25
N PRO A 220 20.06 6.94 2.19
CA PRO A 220 19.60 7.50 0.91
C PRO A 220 18.58 6.61 0.17
N ASP A 221 18.57 5.31 0.43
CA ASP A 221 17.65 4.34 -0.20
C ASP A 221 16.33 4.16 0.55
N VAL A 222 16.16 4.81 1.70
CA VAL A 222 14.97 4.70 2.51
C VAL A 222 13.92 5.75 2.08
N GLN A 223 12.70 5.31 1.88
CA GLN A 223 11.53 6.16 1.70
C GLN A 223 10.69 6.21 2.98
N PHE A 224 10.24 7.39 3.33
CA PHE A 224 9.31 7.63 4.43
C PHE A 224 7.90 7.75 3.89
N THR A 225 6.92 7.14 4.54
CA THR A 225 5.55 7.12 4.04
C THR A 225 4.59 7.85 4.98
N VAL A 226 3.67 8.59 4.41
CA VAL A 226 2.54 9.23 5.08
C VAL A 226 1.23 8.72 4.49
N LEU A 227 0.10 8.94 5.19
CA LEU A 227 -1.21 8.47 4.75
C LEU A 227 -2.20 9.63 4.64
N ALA A 228 -2.67 9.89 3.43
CA ALA A 228 -3.82 10.77 3.18
C ALA A 228 -5.11 10.00 3.49
N TYR A 229 -5.60 10.19 4.70
CA TYR A 229 -6.71 9.41 5.25
C TYR A 229 -7.57 10.27 6.18
N TRP A 230 -8.87 10.12 6.12
CA TRP A 230 -9.87 10.73 6.98
C TRP A 230 -9.68 12.25 7.10
N THR A 231 -9.29 12.80 8.25
CA THR A 231 -9.07 14.25 8.45
C THR A 231 -7.83 14.80 7.74
N LYS A 232 -7.09 13.95 7.01
CA LYS A 232 -5.85 14.26 6.26
C LYS A 232 -5.99 14.03 4.76
N GLU A 233 -7.19 13.84 4.24
CA GLU A 233 -7.41 13.54 2.82
C GLU A 233 -7.03 14.71 1.88
N ASP A 234 -7.19 15.96 2.35
CA ASP A 234 -6.88 17.13 1.56
C ASP A 234 -5.38 17.46 1.61
N ALA A 235 -4.76 17.51 0.44
CA ALA A 235 -3.35 17.84 0.32
C ALA A 235 -3.05 19.29 0.75
N PRO A 236 -1.97 19.54 1.51
CA PRO A 236 -1.58 20.92 1.84
C PRO A 236 -1.16 21.69 0.61
N GLN A 237 -1.74 22.89 0.39
CA GLN A 237 -1.59 23.66 -0.85
C GLN A 237 -0.19 24.27 -1.05
N ASN A 238 0.48 24.64 0.05
CA ASN A 238 1.80 25.29 0.04
C ASN A 238 2.92 24.34 0.49
N ALA A 239 2.68 23.03 0.50
CA ALA A 239 3.71 22.06 0.86
C ALA A 239 4.60 21.71 -0.34
N ARG A 240 5.80 21.24 -0.02
CA ARG A 240 6.66 20.45 -0.91
C ARG A 240 7.06 19.22 -0.14
N LEU A 241 7.06 18.08 -0.78
CA LEU A 241 7.55 16.83 -0.18
C LEU A 241 9.02 16.65 -0.49
N GLU A 242 9.78 16.20 0.51
CA GLU A 242 11.14 15.72 0.28
C GLU A 242 11.13 14.53 -0.70
N LYS A 243 12.23 14.35 -1.43
CA LYS A 243 12.32 13.35 -2.52
C LYS A 243 12.10 11.91 -2.05
N ASN A 244 12.42 11.65 -0.81
CA ASN A 244 12.29 10.36 -0.13
C ASN A 244 11.01 10.24 0.72
N VAL A 245 9.98 11.08 0.46
CA VAL A 245 8.66 10.93 1.09
C VAL A 245 7.65 10.45 0.06
N ALA A 246 7.00 9.33 0.33
CA ALA A 246 5.91 8.75 -0.46
C ALA A 246 4.57 8.91 0.27
N VAL A 247 3.47 8.86 -0.46
CA VAL A 247 2.13 9.07 0.10
C VAL A 247 1.23 7.88 -0.25
N GLY A 248 0.61 7.30 0.77
CA GLY A 248 -0.54 6.41 0.62
C GLY A 248 -1.82 7.24 0.52
N LEU A 249 -2.66 6.97 -0.45
CA LEU A 249 -3.99 7.58 -0.59
C LEU A 249 -5.05 6.60 -0.13
N ALA A 250 -5.62 6.84 1.05
CA ALA A 250 -6.75 6.12 1.60
C ALA A 250 -8.00 7.03 1.60
N LEU A 251 -8.34 7.51 0.41
CA LEU A 251 -9.39 8.50 0.20
C LEU A 251 -10.77 7.81 0.17
N GLY A 252 -11.70 8.30 0.98
CA GLY A 252 -13.07 7.81 0.97
C GLY A 252 -13.78 8.08 -0.36
N HIS A 253 -14.51 7.07 -0.83
CA HIS A 253 -15.38 7.20 -2.00
C HIS A 253 -16.61 6.27 -1.88
N PRO A 254 -17.73 6.60 -2.56
CA PRO A 254 -18.87 5.70 -2.63
C PRO A 254 -18.50 4.40 -3.34
N HIS A 255 -18.75 3.26 -2.71
CA HIS A 255 -18.40 1.94 -3.27
C HIS A 255 -19.24 1.51 -4.48
N ASN A 256 -20.32 2.23 -4.77
CA ASN A 256 -21.16 1.98 -5.95
C ASN A 256 -20.66 2.66 -7.23
N LEU A 257 -19.56 3.39 -7.15
CA LEU A 257 -18.94 4.07 -8.30
C LEU A 257 -17.43 3.78 -8.33
N PRO A 258 -16.85 3.56 -9.52
CA PRO A 258 -15.40 3.53 -9.64
C PRO A 258 -14.82 4.93 -9.37
N VAL A 259 -13.59 4.99 -8.87
CA VAL A 259 -12.94 6.28 -8.55
C VAL A 259 -12.83 7.20 -9.76
N SER A 260 -12.79 6.65 -10.97
CA SER A 260 -12.81 7.38 -12.24
C SER A 260 -14.09 8.21 -12.45
N LYS A 261 -15.18 7.87 -11.78
CA LYS A 261 -16.46 8.59 -11.81
C LYS A 261 -16.73 9.36 -10.50
N CYS A 262 -15.88 9.23 -9.48
CA CYS A 262 -16.02 9.92 -8.21
C CYS A 262 -15.27 11.28 -8.23
N ARG A 263 -16.00 12.36 -8.48
CA ARG A 263 -15.43 13.72 -8.58
C ARG A 263 -14.69 14.14 -7.30
N VAL A 264 -15.22 13.85 -6.13
CA VAL A 264 -14.62 14.22 -4.84
C VAL A 264 -13.28 13.51 -4.67
N TRP A 265 -13.23 12.20 -4.93
CA TRP A 265 -12.00 11.42 -4.88
C TRP A 265 -10.93 12.01 -5.83
N GLN A 266 -11.32 12.29 -7.07
CA GLN A 266 -10.39 12.84 -8.07
C GLN A 266 -9.85 14.22 -7.68
N GLN A 267 -10.67 15.09 -7.09
CA GLN A 267 -10.23 16.40 -6.62
C GLN A 267 -9.18 16.29 -5.50
N LYS A 268 -9.40 15.40 -4.52
CA LYS A 268 -8.45 15.14 -3.44
C LYS A 268 -7.15 14.50 -3.97
N ALA A 269 -7.27 13.48 -4.81
CA ALA A 269 -6.13 12.82 -5.43
C ALA A 269 -5.27 13.81 -6.25
N ALA A 270 -5.89 14.70 -7.02
CA ALA A 270 -5.18 15.72 -7.80
C ALA A 270 -4.32 16.66 -6.95
N GLY A 271 -4.73 16.96 -5.73
CA GLY A 271 -3.92 17.72 -4.76
C GLY A 271 -2.63 16.97 -4.40
N TRP A 272 -2.71 15.69 -4.10
CA TRP A 272 -1.56 14.86 -3.77
C TRP A 272 -0.67 14.54 -4.97
N GLU A 273 -1.25 14.38 -6.16
CA GLU A 273 -0.51 14.20 -7.41
C GLU A 273 0.42 15.37 -7.74
N LYS A 274 0.04 16.58 -7.39
CA LYS A 274 0.91 17.76 -7.54
C LYS A 274 2.14 17.69 -6.63
N LEU A 275 2.01 17.02 -5.46
CA LEU A 275 3.07 16.92 -4.46
C LEU A 275 3.99 15.70 -4.68
N ALA A 276 3.44 14.56 -5.10
CA ALA A 276 4.16 13.28 -5.08
C ALA A 276 3.74 12.34 -6.23
N ARG A 277 3.58 12.83 -7.45
CA ARG A 277 3.04 12.08 -8.59
C ARG A 277 3.66 10.70 -8.82
N ASP A 278 4.96 10.60 -8.68
CA ASP A 278 5.77 9.39 -8.90
C ASP A 278 5.94 8.51 -7.67
N ARG A 279 5.32 8.89 -6.55
CA ARG A 279 5.46 8.24 -5.23
C ARG A 279 4.12 8.08 -4.52
N LEU A 280 3.05 7.87 -5.29
CA LEU A 280 1.71 7.64 -4.78
C LEU A 280 1.37 6.16 -4.78
N TYR A 281 0.82 5.72 -3.66
CA TYR A 281 0.33 4.38 -3.41
C TYR A 281 -1.12 4.47 -2.98
N ILE A 282 -1.90 3.43 -3.24
CA ILE A 282 -3.33 3.39 -2.93
C ILE A 282 -3.61 2.42 -1.80
N TRP A 283 -4.46 2.84 -0.87
CA TRP A 283 -5.21 1.96 0.02
C TRP A 283 -6.68 2.12 -0.29
N ASP A 284 -7.27 1.08 -0.82
CA ASP A 284 -8.69 1.07 -1.21
C ASP A 284 -9.52 0.18 -0.30
N TYR A 285 -10.83 0.36 -0.32
CA TYR A 285 -11.77 -0.33 0.54
C TYR A 285 -12.86 -1.00 -0.30
N TYR A 286 -12.98 -2.33 -0.19
CA TYR A 286 -14.04 -3.13 -0.82
C TYR A 286 -14.85 -3.92 0.21
N ALA A 287 -14.68 -3.60 1.49
CA ALA A 287 -15.43 -4.15 2.61
C ALA A 287 -16.39 -3.12 3.20
N GLY A 288 -17.55 -3.55 3.65
CA GLY A 288 -18.51 -2.72 4.37
C GLY A 288 -18.29 -2.81 5.88
N PHE A 289 -17.70 -1.80 6.49
CA PHE A 289 -17.35 -1.82 7.92
C PHE A 289 -18.56 -1.85 8.87
N ASN A 290 -19.73 -1.37 8.41
CA ASN A 290 -20.95 -1.44 9.22
C ASN A 290 -21.60 -2.83 9.16
N ASN A 291 -21.42 -3.55 8.05
CA ASN A 291 -21.94 -4.91 7.87
C ASN A 291 -21.15 -5.62 6.76
N PHE A 292 -20.24 -6.50 7.16
CA PHE A 292 -19.42 -7.25 6.21
C PHE A 292 -20.17 -8.26 5.34
N ASN A 293 -21.39 -8.61 5.74
CA ASN A 293 -22.26 -9.51 4.99
C ASN A 293 -23.20 -8.77 4.00
N GLU A 294 -23.19 -7.42 4.01
CA GLU A 294 -24.00 -6.64 3.09
C GLU A 294 -23.63 -6.93 1.63
N PRO A 295 -24.61 -7.24 0.77
CA PRO A 295 -24.35 -7.47 -0.64
C PRO A 295 -23.80 -6.21 -1.33
N ARG A 296 -22.55 -6.28 -1.79
CA ARG A 296 -21.92 -5.22 -2.59
C ARG A 296 -21.36 -5.82 -3.87
N ALA A 297 -22.09 -5.62 -4.96
CA ALA A 297 -21.70 -6.11 -6.29
C ALA A 297 -20.82 -5.07 -7.01
N ASP A 298 -19.66 -4.74 -6.42
CA ASP A 298 -18.72 -3.74 -6.92
C ASP A 298 -17.65 -4.30 -7.88
N PHE A 299 -17.93 -5.43 -8.52
CA PHE A 299 -16.96 -6.15 -9.37
C PHE A 299 -16.48 -5.32 -10.57
N VAL A 300 -17.41 -4.65 -11.27
CA VAL A 300 -17.08 -3.76 -12.38
C VAL A 300 -16.28 -2.55 -11.89
N ASN A 301 -16.61 -2.06 -10.69
CA ASN A 301 -15.91 -0.93 -10.09
C ASN A 301 -14.45 -1.26 -9.77
N ILE A 302 -14.15 -2.50 -9.34
CA ILE A 302 -12.77 -2.97 -9.13
C ILE A 302 -11.98 -2.83 -10.44
N ALA A 303 -12.51 -3.35 -11.55
CA ALA A 303 -11.86 -3.30 -12.84
C ALA A 303 -11.59 -1.86 -13.33
N GLU A 304 -12.63 -1.04 -13.34
CA GLU A 304 -12.51 0.36 -13.80
C GLU A 304 -11.58 1.18 -12.89
N THR A 305 -11.61 0.96 -11.60
CA THR A 305 -10.74 1.61 -10.62
C THR A 305 -9.28 1.24 -10.84
N MET A 306 -8.97 -0.06 -11.04
CA MET A 306 -7.59 -0.51 -11.31
C MET A 306 -7.06 0.05 -12.63
N ARG A 307 -7.89 0.09 -13.68
CA ARG A 307 -7.55 0.74 -14.96
C ARG A 307 -7.27 2.23 -14.77
N HIS A 308 -8.03 2.90 -13.92
CA HIS A 308 -7.81 4.32 -13.59
C HIS A 308 -6.46 4.51 -12.87
N TYR A 309 -6.17 3.73 -11.84
CA TYR A 309 -4.91 3.80 -11.09
C TYR A 309 -3.68 3.55 -11.98
N ALA A 310 -3.75 2.55 -12.86
CA ALA A 310 -2.68 2.26 -13.81
C ALA A 310 -2.45 3.40 -14.79
N ARG A 311 -3.53 3.98 -15.37
CA ARG A 311 -3.43 5.14 -16.27
C ARG A 311 -2.84 6.39 -15.59
N ARG A 312 -3.13 6.57 -14.29
CA ARG A 312 -2.57 7.69 -13.49
C ARG A 312 -1.11 7.46 -13.09
N GLY A 313 -0.58 6.24 -13.25
CA GLY A 313 0.81 5.90 -12.93
C GLY A 313 1.08 5.77 -11.43
N TYR A 314 0.08 5.38 -10.64
CA TYR A 314 0.29 5.09 -9.22
C TYR A 314 1.20 3.88 -9.04
N ARG A 315 2.10 3.96 -8.05
CA ARG A 315 3.18 2.99 -7.85
C ARG A 315 2.73 1.66 -7.27
N GLY A 316 1.68 1.68 -6.50
CA GLY A 316 1.20 0.47 -5.88
C GLY A 316 -0.24 0.58 -5.43
N VAL A 317 -0.85 -0.57 -5.24
CA VAL A 317 -2.23 -0.69 -4.81
C VAL A 317 -2.35 -1.69 -3.67
N SER A 318 -3.14 -1.32 -2.67
CA SER A 318 -3.64 -2.28 -1.70
C SER A 318 -5.13 -2.12 -1.50
N ALA A 319 -5.75 -3.15 -0.98
CA ALA A 319 -7.15 -3.11 -0.67
C ALA A 319 -7.48 -3.89 0.61
N GLN A 320 -8.39 -3.34 1.37
CA GLN A 320 -9.11 -4.03 2.40
C GLN A 320 -10.37 -4.63 1.77
N LEU A 321 -10.29 -5.93 1.44
CA LEU A 321 -11.25 -6.57 0.54
C LEU A 321 -12.50 -7.05 1.27
N ALA A 322 -12.33 -7.89 2.29
CA ALA A 322 -13.44 -8.44 3.06
C ALA A 322 -12.93 -8.92 4.40
N LEU A 323 -13.80 -8.92 5.38
CA LEU A 323 -13.53 -9.45 6.70
C LEU A 323 -14.29 -10.78 6.85
N GLY A 324 -13.55 -11.86 7.03
CA GLY A 324 -14.10 -13.20 7.29
C GLY A 324 -14.50 -14.01 6.04
N ARG A 325 -14.62 -15.32 6.23
CA ARG A 325 -15.08 -16.27 5.20
C ARG A 325 -16.53 -16.03 4.78
N THR A 326 -17.30 -15.42 5.64
CA THR A 326 -18.73 -15.13 5.44
C THR A 326 -18.99 -13.79 4.78
N ALA A 327 -17.96 -12.99 4.55
CA ALA A 327 -18.13 -11.69 3.88
C ALA A 327 -18.64 -11.87 2.45
N ASN A 328 -19.59 -11.04 2.07
CA ASN A 328 -20.31 -11.14 0.81
C ASN A 328 -19.36 -11.12 -0.39
N PHE A 329 -19.33 -12.22 -1.15
CA PHE A 329 -18.46 -12.44 -2.30
C PHE A 329 -16.95 -12.19 -2.02
N GLY A 330 -16.48 -12.35 -0.78
CA GLY A 330 -15.12 -12.01 -0.37
C GLY A 330 -14.05 -12.68 -1.23
N GLU A 331 -14.19 -14.00 -1.50
CA GLU A 331 -13.24 -14.74 -2.35
C GLU A 331 -13.26 -14.25 -3.80
N LEU A 332 -14.43 -14.00 -4.37
CA LEU A 332 -14.56 -13.49 -5.73
C LEU A 332 -13.97 -12.09 -5.87
N LYS A 333 -14.24 -11.19 -4.92
CA LYS A 333 -13.64 -9.85 -4.89
C LYS A 333 -12.11 -9.92 -4.78
N ALA A 334 -11.59 -10.76 -3.90
CA ALA A 334 -10.16 -10.93 -3.73
C ALA A 334 -9.49 -11.48 -5.01
N TYR A 335 -10.13 -12.44 -5.66
CA TYR A 335 -9.65 -12.97 -6.95
C TYR A 335 -9.65 -11.89 -8.04
N LEU A 336 -10.78 -11.21 -8.25
CA LEU A 336 -10.90 -10.16 -9.27
C LEU A 336 -9.91 -9.02 -9.01
N TRP A 337 -9.82 -8.57 -7.75
CA TRP A 337 -8.86 -7.55 -7.36
C TRP A 337 -7.42 -7.95 -7.73
N ALA A 338 -7.02 -9.18 -7.39
CA ALA A 338 -5.69 -9.70 -7.70
C ALA A 338 -5.42 -9.76 -9.21
N GLN A 339 -6.40 -10.22 -10.00
CA GLN A 339 -6.29 -10.29 -11.46
C GLN A 339 -6.11 -8.90 -12.08
N PHE A 340 -6.90 -7.90 -11.65
CA PHE A 340 -6.80 -6.53 -12.14
C PHE A 340 -5.60 -5.76 -11.57
N ALA A 341 -5.12 -6.09 -10.38
CA ALA A 341 -3.89 -5.52 -9.84
C ALA A 341 -2.65 -6.05 -10.59
N TRP A 342 -2.70 -7.30 -11.10
CA TRP A 342 -1.67 -7.86 -11.94
C TRP A 342 -1.71 -7.29 -13.35
N ASP A 343 -2.90 -7.28 -13.96
CA ASP A 343 -3.12 -6.83 -15.34
C ASP A 343 -4.49 -6.13 -15.48
N PRO A 344 -4.53 -4.80 -15.37
CA PRO A 344 -5.78 -4.03 -15.51
C PRO A 344 -6.41 -4.10 -16.91
N SER A 345 -5.66 -4.55 -17.92
CA SER A 345 -6.18 -4.65 -19.30
C SER A 345 -7.05 -5.86 -19.54
N ARG A 346 -7.04 -6.83 -18.62
CA ARG A 346 -7.84 -8.05 -18.74
C ARG A 346 -9.32 -7.75 -18.95
N ASP A 347 -9.93 -8.57 -19.79
CA ASP A 347 -11.38 -8.73 -19.88
C ASP A 347 -11.76 -9.99 -19.10
N ILE A 348 -12.59 -9.83 -18.03
CA ILE A 348 -12.96 -10.91 -17.10
C ILE A 348 -14.47 -10.95 -16.97
#